data_210a31a11dfd366cf24ce916ec530be5
#
_entry.id   210a31a11dfd366cf24ce916ec530be5
#
_cell.length_a   1.000
_cell.length_b   1.000
_cell.length_c   1.000
_cell.angle_alpha   90.00
_cell.angle_beta   90.00
_cell.angle_gamma   90.00
#
_symmetry.space_group_name_H-M   'P 1'
#
loop_
_entity.id
_entity.type
_entity.pdbx_description
1 polymer ?
#
loop_
_entity_poly.entity_id
_entity_poly.type
_entity_poly.pdbx_seq_one_letter_code
_entity_poly.pdbx_strand_id
1 'polypeptide(L)'
;MLTRLAGALFALIATLALAQRVEDGFTRDPGPLDFVRGEGQEQAILQALTGDALVGVDPAGRMVPRLATRWEIQKDGSLRFRLRSDARFPDGTPLGIRDVLWTLRALQTDPSASPSRHAIVDGVQARVDHGELVLSSPKPPGRLLMELARVPIARQGHPDQGSGPFLLHREPGAWRLDRRDHFLHPSLPGLRFRLLGDSQAEYQALLKGWLSLGQPPARLLAAPPPAYRVLVQPKPYQLVVWSRAGVAPLQALERWRAEAFPPHLLGAGARPSRGLLPEALGFAPCAIQAPPQPLPKDRPLTLLYAAEDGPVEKLLMALRERARREGIQLDLVPVDQALLVARLQSGRFELACFIAAFEPDPWSVLEYMEPSGPMNFTGWKAPELAPLVARLRAPGEAAWNELQRLWARAPGALPLVDFQSILWVDRRLQATTGPLGLYLTTPGPASWTWTR
;
A
#
# COMPACT_ATOMS: atom_id res chain seq x y z
N MET A 1 -37.29 -5.59 42.56
CA MET A 1 -37.74 -5.49 41.16
C MET A 1 -36.83 -4.58 40.32
N LEU A 2 -36.45 -3.43 40.82
CA LEU A 2 -35.55 -2.47 40.14
C LEU A 2 -34.16 -3.02 39.80
N THR A 3 -33.54 -3.83 40.65
CA THR A 3 -32.21 -4.42 40.42
C THR A 3 -32.20 -5.46 39.30
N ARG A 4 -33.32 -6.18 39.07
CA ARG A 4 -33.42 -7.11 37.94
C ARG A 4 -33.65 -6.42 36.59
N LEU A 5 -34.36 -5.27 36.60
CA LEU A 5 -34.53 -4.42 35.40
C LEU A 5 -33.25 -3.73 35.00
N ALA A 6 -32.44 -3.26 35.95
CA ALA A 6 -31.10 -2.67 35.66
C ALA A 6 -30.13 -3.69 35.09
N GLY A 7 -30.15 -4.95 35.64
CA GLY A 7 -29.33 -6.05 35.10
C GLY A 7 -29.74 -6.48 33.69
N ALA A 8 -31.03 -6.52 33.39
CA ALA A 8 -31.55 -6.85 32.07
C ALA A 8 -31.27 -5.74 31.05
N LEU A 9 -31.38 -4.48 31.47
CA LEU A 9 -31.02 -3.34 30.63
C LEU A 9 -29.51 -3.28 30.34
N PHE A 10 -28.66 -3.56 31.34
CA PHE A 10 -27.21 -3.65 31.19
C PHE A 10 -26.80 -4.84 30.29
N ALA A 11 -27.47 -6.00 30.42
CA ALA A 11 -27.26 -7.15 29.53
C ALA A 11 -27.74 -6.87 28.10
N LEU A 12 -28.83 -6.11 27.91
CA LEU A 12 -29.37 -5.73 26.62
C LEU A 12 -28.44 -4.68 25.94
N ILE A 13 -27.93 -3.71 26.71
CA ILE A 13 -26.94 -2.72 26.22
C ILE A 13 -25.60 -3.43 25.89
N ALA A 14 -25.17 -4.40 26.70
CA ALA A 14 -23.96 -5.18 26.44
C ALA A 14 -24.12 -6.07 25.20
N THR A 15 -25.31 -6.65 24.97
CA THR A 15 -25.60 -7.46 23.77
C THR A 15 -25.70 -6.57 22.51
N LEU A 16 -26.24 -5.36 22.62
CA LEU A 16 -26.27 -4.38 21.53
C LEU A 16 -24.87 -3.88 21.17
N ALA A 17 -23.98 -3.68 22.15
CA ALA A 17 -22.59 -3.29 21.88
C ALA A 17 -21.78 -4.43 21.20
N LEU A 18 -22.11 -5.68 21.45
CA LEU A 18 -21.51 -6.86 20.79
C LEU A 18 -22.01 -7.09 19.36
N ALA A 19 -23.09 -6.40 18.94
CA ALA A 19 -23.71 -6.54 17.63
C ALA A 19 -23.46 -5.34 16.70
N GLN A 20 -22.58 -4.38 17.09
CA GLN A 20 -22.36 -3.18 16.30
C GLN A 20 -21.47 -3.51 15.09
N ARG A 21 -22.00 -3.23 13.88
CA ARG A 21 -21.20 -3.26 12.64
C ARG A 21 -20.26 -2.09 12.57
N VAL A 22 -19.18 -2.25 11.84
CA VAL A 22 -18.31 -1.14 11.44
C VAL A 22 -18.96 -0.43 10.26
N GLU A 23 -19.23 0.86 10.40
CA GLU A 23 -19.73 1.73 9.33
C GLU A 23 -18.55 2.49 8.72
N ASP A 24 -18.38 2.40 7.40
CA ASP A 24 -17.36 3.12 6.63
C ASP A 24 -17.99 3.73 5.37
N GLY A 25 -17.24 4.51 4.60
CA GLY A 25 -17.67 5.19 3.40
C GLY A 25 -16.95 4.72 2.14
N PHE A 26 -17.69 4.57 1.04
CA PHE A 26 -17.14 4.52 -0.31
C PHE A 26 -17.48 5.82 -1.04
N THR A 27 -16.48 6.46 -1.64
CA THR A 27 -16.70 7.64 -2.48
C THR A 27 -17.15 7.29 -3.88
N ARG A 28 -16.97 6.03 -4.28
CA ARG A 28 -17.44 5.48 -5.56
C ARG A 28 -18.16 4.16 -5.33
N ASP A 29 -19.18 3.88 -6.16
CA ASP A 29 -19.76 2.55 -6.18
C ASP A 29 -18.79 1.58 -6.85
N PRO A 30 -18.34 0.53 -6.15
CA PRO A 30 -17.45 -0.49 -6.73
C PRO A 30 -18.09 -1.29 -7.87
N GLY A 31 -19.42 -1.22 -8.03
CA GLY A 31 -20.13 -2.12 -8.93
C GLY A 31 -20.18 -3.57 -8.43
N PRO A 32 -20.62 -4.53 -9.27
CA PRO A 32 -20.62 -5.94 -8.89
C PRO A 32 -19.24 -6.46 -8.51
N LEU A 33 -19.18 -7.31 -7.50
CA LEU A 33 -17.93 -7.98 -7.10
C LEU A 33 -17.41 -8.86 -8.22
N ASP A 34 -16.14 -8.71 -8.57
CA ASP A 34 -15.47 -9.55 -9.56
C ASP A 34 -13.99 -9.71 -9.19
N PHE A 35 -13.57 -10.94 -8.90
CA PHE A 35 -12.20 -11.28 -8.51
C PHE A 35 -11.21 -11.32 -9.68
N VAL A 36 -11.70 -11.30 -10.92
CA VAL A 36 -10.86 -11.30 -12.13
C VAL A 36 -10.74 -9.91 -12.73
N ARG A 37 -11.88 -9.21 -12.91
CA ARG A 37 -11.96 -7.92 -13.63
C ARG A 37 -12.02 -6.70 -12.74
N GLY A 38 -12.51 -6.87 -11.49
CA GLY A 38 -12.74 -5.74 -10.58
C GLY A 38 -11.46 -4.96 -10.27
N GLU A 39 -11.45 -3.66 -10.50
CA GLU A 39 -10.36 -2.73 -10.30
C GLU A 39 -10.74 -1.59 -9.37
N GLY A 40 -9.74 -0.92 -8.82
CA GLY A 40 -9.91 0.21 -7.92
C GLY A 40 -9.92 -0.18 -6.45
N GLN A 41 -9.84 0.84 -5.60
CA GLN A 41 -9.67 0.68 -4.16
C GLN A 41 -10.88 -0.01 -3.51
N GLU A 42 -12.09 0.39 -3.87
CA GLU A 42 -13.33 -0.14 -3.31
C GLU A 42 -13.53 -1.62 -3.67
N GLN A 43 -13.22 -2.01 -4.91
CA GLN A 43 -13.20 -3.41 -5.33
C GLN A 43 -12.16 -4.21 -4.56
N ALA A 44 -10.95 -3.69 -4.41
CA ALA A 44 -9.88 -4.35 -3.66
C ALA A 44 -10.28 -4.60 -2.20
N ILE A 45 -10.97 -3.65 -1.57
CA ILE A 45 -11.51 -3.79 -0.20
C ILE A 45 -12.56 -4.90 -0.15
N LEU A 46 -13.55 -4.87 -1.04
CA LEU A 46 -14.59 -5.92 -1.06
C LEU A 46 -14.00 -7.29 -1.32
N GLN A 47 -13.07 -7.41 -2.27
CA GLN A 47 -12.39 -8.67 -2.58
C GLN A 47 -11.56 -9.19 -1.40
N ALA A 48 -10.86 -8.32 -0.65
CA ALA A 48 -10.09 -8.72 0.53
C ALA A 48 -10.97 -9.21 1.69
N LEU A 49 -12.20 -8.68 1.80
CA LEU A 49 -13.16 -9.05 2.84
C LEU A 49 -13.96 -10.31 2.48
N THR A 50 -14.18 -10.57 1.20
CA THR A 50 -15.03 -11.66 0.72
C THR A 50 -14.27 -12.80 0.07
N GLY A 51 -12.96 -12.65 -0.14
CA GLY A 51 -12.06 -13.65 -0.71
C GLY A 51 -10.85 -13.93 0.17
N ASP A 52 -10.15 -15.00 -0.14
CA ASP A 52 -8.87 -15.37 0.47
C ASP A 52 -7.79 -15.50 -0.59
N ALA A 53 -6.61 -14.99 -0.30
CA ALA A 53 -5.40 -15.23 -1.08
C ALA A 53 -4.64 -16.47 -0.58
N LEU A 54 -3.63 -16.93 -1.31
CA LEU A 54 -2.77 -18.03 -0.87
C LEU A 54 -2.08 -17.71 0.46
N VAL A 55 -1.58 -16.49 0.59
CA VAL A 55 -0.85 -15.98 1.74
C VAL A 55 -1.38 -14.60 2.12
N GLY A 56 -1.00 -14.10 3.27
CA GLY A 56 -1.33 -12.75 3.71
C GLY A 56 -0.11 -12.01 4.26
N VAL A 57 -0.27 -10.74 4.57
CA VAL A 57 0.75 -9.88 5.20
C VAL A 57 0.20 -9.35 6.51
N ASP A 58 0.92 -9.60 7.62
CA ASP A 58 0.51 -9.12 8.94
C ASP A 58 0.83 -7.62 9.14
N PRO A 59 0.38 -7.00 10.24
CA PRO A 59 0.68 -5.59 10.53
C PRO A 59 2.18 -5.24 10.60
N ALA A 60 3.04 -6.22 10.87
CA ALA A 60 4.49 -6.04 10.88
C ALA A 60 5.15 -6.27 9.50
N GLY A 61 4.37 -6.51 8.44
CA GLY A 61 4.87 -6.76 7.09
C GLY A 61 5.35 -8.20 6.84
N ARG A 62 5.09 -9.13 7.75
CA ARG A 62 5.52 -10.53 7.62
C ARG A 62 4.47 -11.33 6.86
N MET A 63 4.96 -12.28 6.03
CA MET A 63 4.10 -13.23 5.34
C MET A 63 3.46 -14.19 6.34
N VAL A 64 2.15 -14.37 6.24
CA VAL A 64 1.38 -15.26 7.12
C VAL A 64 0.49 -16.21 6.31
N PRO A 65 0.18 -17.41 6.86
CA PRO A 65 -0.71 -18.38 6.22
C PRO A 65 -2.13 -17.83 6.00
N ARG A 66 -2.71 -18.12 4.81
CA ARG A 66 -4.13 -17.96 4.51
C ARG A 66 -4.66 -19.28 3.91
N LEU A 67 -4.95 -19.34 2.59
CA LEU A 67 -5.33 -20.61 1.94
C LEU A 67 -4.17 -21.62 1.96
N ALA A 68 -2.93 -21.15 1.83
CA ALA A 68 -1.76 -21.99 2.06
C ALA A 68 -1.43 -22.04 3.56
N THR A 69 -1.32 -23.24 4.14
CA THR A 69 -0.91 -23.44 5.53
C THR A 69 0.62 -23.36 5.68
N ARG A 70 1.35 -23.68 4.60
CA ARG A 70 2.80 -23.56 4.50
C ARG A 70 3.22 -23.37 3.04
N TRP A 71 4.39 -22.83 2.85
CA TRP A 71 5.06 -22.73 1.54
C TRP A 71 6.57 -22.90 1.69
N GLU A 72 7.20 -23.24 0.58
CA GLU A 72 8.66 -23.42 0.49
C GLU A 72 9.18 -22.87 -0.84
N ILE A 73 10.32 -22.16 -0.78
CA ILE A 73 11.06 -21.78 -1.98
C ILE A 73 11.98 -22.96 -2.33
N GLN A 74 11.74 -23.57 -3.49
CA GLN A 74 12.53 -24.71 -3.98
C GLN A 74 13.89 -24.24 -4.50
N LYS A 75 14.83 -25.21 -4.72
CA LYS A 75 16.17 -24.89 -5.26
C LYS A 75 16.15 -24.25 -6.65
N ASP A 76 15.14 -24.57 -7.45
CA ASP A 76 14.92 -24.00 -8.78
C ASP A 76 14.21 -22.64 -8.77
N GLY A 77 13.93 -22.10 -7.58
CA GLY A 77 13.22 -20.84 -7.39
C GLY A 77 11.70 -20.96 -7.45
N SER A 78 11.13 -22.12 -7.71
CA SER A 78 9.67 -22.31 -7.66
C SER A 78 9.14 -22.24 -6.23
N LEU A 79 7.87 -21.85 -6.09
CA LEU A 79 7.15 -21.80 -4.82
C LEU A 79 6.23 -23.02 -4.72
N ARG A 80 6.39 -23.80 -3.68
CA ARG A 80 5.53 -24.95 -3.37
C ARG A 80 4.59 -24.59 -2.22
N PHE A 81 3.28 -24.81 -2.40
CA PHE A 81 2.26 -24.48 -1.43
C PHE A 81 1.45 -25.70 -1.04
N ARG A 82 1.21 -25.84 0.27
CA ARG A 82 0.23 -26.78 0.81
C ARG A 82 -1.03 -26.05 1.19
N LEU A 83 -2.14 -26.33 0.50
CA LEU A 83 -3.42 -25.71 0.82
C LEU A 83 -4.08 -26.36 2.03
N ARG A 84 -4.91 -25.55 2.73
CA ARG A 84 -5.75 -26.02 3.83
C ARG A 84 -6.96 -26.81 3.29
N SER A 85 -7.48 -27.74 4.07
CA SER A 85 -8.62 -28.58 3.70
C SER A 85 -9.96 -28.06 4.21
N ASP A 86 -9.95 -27.04 5.08
CA ASP A 86 -11.12 -26.48 5.76
C ASP A 86 -11.65 -25.18 5.12
N ALA A 87 -11.00 -24.64 4.08
CA ALA A 87 -11.52 -23.50 3.33
C ALA A 87 -12.79 -23.88 2.55
N ARG A 88 -13.83 -23.04 2.66
CA ARG A 88 -15.12 -23.25 2.04
C ARG A 88 -15.63 -21.98 1.36
N PHE A 89 -16.35 -22.15 0.27
CA PHE A 89 -17.20 -21.10 -0.30
C PHE A 89 -18.46 -20.88 0.54
N PRO A 90 -19.24 -19.81 0.30
CA PRO A 90 -20.46 -19.51 1.07
C PRO A 90 -21.50 -20.63 1.09
N ASP A 91 -21.59 -21.43 0.05
CA ASP A 91 -22.50 -22.57 -0.07
C ASP A 91 -21.98 -23.87 0.59
N GLY A 92 -20.83 -23.79 1.28
CA GLY A 92 -20.18 -24.92 1.96
C GLY A 92 -19.29 -25.78 1.05
N THR A 93 -19.23 -25.53 -0.27
CA THR A 93 -18.36 -26.29 -1.16
C THR A 93 -16.88 -26.03 -0.83
N PRO A 94 -16.00 -27.07 -0.88
CA PRO A 94 -14.60 -26.90 -0.58
C PRO A 94 -13.88 -26.03 -1.63
N LEU A 95 -13.00 -25.13 -1.18
CA LEU A 95 -12.03 -24.48 -2.03
C LEU A 95 -10.79 -25.37 -2.16
N GLY A 96 -10.28 -25.54 -3.40
CA GLY A 96 -9.12 -26.38 -3.68
C GLY A 96 -8.18 -25.82 -4.71
N ILE A 97 -7.18 -26.63 -5.08
CA ILE A 97 -6.15 -26.23 -6.07
C ILE A 97 -6.78 -25.87 -7.43
N ARG A 98 -7.89 -26.49 -7.81
CA ARG A 98 -8.59 -26.20 -9.07
C ARG A 98 -9.06 -24.74 -9.16
N ASP A 99 -9.53 -24.18 -8.04
CA ASP A 99 -9.97 -22.79 -7.97
C ASP A 99 -8.78 -21.85 -8.13
N VAL A 100 -7.64 -22.19 -7.51
CA VAL A 100 -6.39 -21.43 -7.66
C VAL A 100 -5.93 -21.44 -9.11
N LEU A 101 -5.85 -22.62 -9.73
CA LEU A 101 -5.43 -22.76 -11.13
C LEU A 101 -6.36 -21.99 -12.07
N TRP A 102 -7.66 -22.06 -11.84
CA TRP A 102 -8.65 -21.32 -12.62
C TRP A 102 -8.47 -19.81 -12.47
N THR A 103 -8.31 -19.31 -11.25
CA THR A 103 -8.13 -17.88 -11.00
C THR A 103 -6.87 -17.33 -11.67
N LEU A 104 -5.73 -18.02 -11.52
CA LEU A 104 -4.48 -17.61 -12.14
C LEU A 104 -4.61 -17.58 -13.67
N ARG A 105 -5.22 -18.62 -14.25
CA ARG A 105 -5.45 -18.68 -15.69
C ARG A 105 -6.41 -17.59 -16.17
N ALA A 106 -7.51 -17.35 -15.46
CA ALA A 106 -8.47 -16.29 -15.82
C ALA A 106 -7.80 -14.92 -15.82
N LEU A 107 -6.99 -14.61 -14.81
CA LEU A 107 -6.21 -13.37 -14.73
C LEU A 107 -5.19 -13.23 -15.87
N GLN A 108 -4.64 -14.34 -16.38
CA GLN A 108 -3.69 -14.32 -17.49
C GLN A 108 -4.35 -14.21 -18.87
N THR A 109 -5.55 -14.76 -19.05
CA THR A 109 -6.14 -14.96 -20.38
C THR A 109 -7.40 -14.12 -20.66
N ASP A 110 -8.05 -13.57 -19.65
CA ASP A 110 -9.21 -12.68 -19.86
C ASP A 110 -8.71 -11.29 -20.27
N PRO A 111 -9.06 -10.79 -21.48
CA PRO A 111 -8.62 -9.47 -21.94
C PRO A 111 -9.12 -8.31 -21.07
N SER A 112 -10.16 -8.55 -20.27
CA SER A 112 -10.73 -7.58 -19.35
C SER A 112 -10.25 -7.79 -17.90
N ALA A 113 -9.28 -8.70 -17.69
CA ALA A 113 -8.73 -8.92 -16.36
C ALA A 113 -8.12 -7.64 -15.79
N SER A 114 -8.17 -7.53 -14.46
CA SER A 114 -7.53 -6.45 -13.71
C SER A 114 -6.07 -6.29 -14.13
N PRO A 115 -5.64 -5.15 -14.71
CA PRO A 115 -4.26 -4.96 -15.14
C PRO A 115 -3.25 -5.14 -14.01
N SER A 116 -3.59 -4.67 -12.79
CA SER A 116 -2.71 -4.80 -11.63
C SER A 116 -2.51 -6.26 -11.22
N ARG A 117 -3.57 -7.09 -11.22
CA ARG A 117 -3.47 -8.52 -10.90
C ARG A 117 -2.92 -9.35 -12.05
N HIS A 118 -3.25 -8.98 -13.30
CA HIS A 118 -2.61 -9.59 -14.47
C HIS A 118 -1.08 -9.45 -14.37
N ALA A 119 -0.57 -8.26 -14.08
CA ALA A 119 0.86 -8.02 -13.93
C ALA A 119 1.51 -8.89 -12.82
N ILE A 120 0.77 -9.23 -11.77
CA ILE A 120 1.26 -10.16 -10.72
C ILE A 120 1.47 -11.57 -11.28
N VAL A 121 0.50 -12.07 -12.04
CA VAL A 121 0.48 -13.46 -12.51
C VAL A 121 1.07 -13.67 -13.91
N ASP A 122 1.48 -12.57 -14.57
CA ASP A 122 2.12 -12.65 -15.88
C ASP A 122 3.39 -13.49 -15.83
N GLY A 123 3.50 -14.44 -16.76
CA GLY A 123 4.60 -15.41 -16.81
C GLY A 123 4.59 -16.47 -15.70
N VAL A 124 3.61 -16.47 -14.79
CA VAL A 124 3.48 -17.51 -13.76
C VAL A 124 2.97 -18.79 -14.38
N GLN A 125 3.72 -19.89 -14.18
CA GLN A 125 3.32 -21.23 -14.53
C GLN A 125 2.89 -21.98 -13.27
N ALA A 126 1.74 -22.64 -13.34
CA ALA A 126 1.17 -23.36 -12.21
C ALA A 126 1.00 -24.85 -12.56
N ARG A 127 1.42 -25.72 -11.66
CA ARG A 127 1.24 -27.19 -11.77
C ARG A 127 0.91 -27.80 -10.44
N VAL A 128 0.36 -29.00 -10.48
CA VAL A 128 0.12 -29.82 -9.27
C VAL A 128 1.19 -30.90 -9.22
N ASP A 129 1.81 -31.06 -8.07
CA ASP A 129 2.82 -32.08 -7.83
C ASP A 129 2.58 -32.70 -6.45
N HIS A 130 2.32 -34.03 -6.42
CA HIS A 130 1.98 -34.79 -5.19
C HIS A 130 0.86 -34.14 -4.34
N GLY A 131 -0.15 -33.55 -5.00
CA GLY A 131 -1.27 -32.89 -4.31
C GLY A 131 -0.97 -31.50 -3.76
N GLU A 132 0.19 -30.94 -4.01
CA GLU A 132 0.58 -29.58 -3.67
C GLU A 132 0.63 -28.69 -4.91
N LEU A 133 0.37 -27.40 -4.74
CA LEU A 133 0.47 -26.41 -5.80
C LEU A 133 1.94 -25.97 -5.95
N VAL A 134 2.44 -25.98 -7.17
CA VAL A 134 3.79 -25.46 -7.48
C VAL A 134 3.66 -24.33 -8.50
N LEU A 135 4.22 -23.17 -8.16
CA LEU A 135 4.25 -21.98 -9.00
C LEU A 135 5.71 -21.66 -9.38
N SER A 136 5.96 -21.48 -10.66
CA SER A 136 7.22 -20.94 -11.18
C SER A 136 6.99 -19.61 -11.90
N SER A 137 7.95 -18.72 -11.86
CA SER A 137 7.83 -17.36 -12.40
C SER A 137 9.20 -16.84 -12.79
N PRO A 138 9.30 -15.94 -13.79
CA PRO A 138 10.53 -15.18 -14.04
C PRO A 138 10.85 -14.19 -12.91
N LYS A 139 9.86 -13.84 -12.08
CA LYS A 139 10.07 -12.95 -10.93
C LYS A 139 10.82 -13.64 -9.81
N PRO A 140 11.61 -12.91 -8.98
CA PRO A 140 12.17 -13.45 -7.76
C PRO A 140 11.10 -14.10 -6.86
N PRO A 141 11.35 -15.27 -6.26
CA PRO A 141 10.33 -15.99 -5.48
C PRO A 141 9.73 -15.19 -4.33
N GLY A 142 10.56 -14.40 -3.64
CA GLY A 142 10.10 -13.53 -2.56
C GLY A 142 9.14 -12.43 -3.04
N ARG A 143 9.39 -11.87 -4.23
CA ARG A 143 8.49 -10.90 -4.86
C ARG A 143 7.16 -11.55 -5.21
N LEU A 144 7.19 -12.67 -5.94
CA LEU A 144 5.96 -13.38 -6.30
C LEU A 144 5.14 -13.74 -5.04
N LEU A 145 5.79 -14.24 -3.99
CA LEU A 145 5.12 -14.61 -2.75
C LEU A 145 4.39 -13.40 -2.13
N MET A 146 5.03 -12.23 -2.07
CA MET A 146 4.42 -11.00 -1.55
C MET A 146 3.25 -10.54 -2.42
N GLU A 147 3.42 -10.53 -3.74
CA GLU A 147 2.39 -10.12 -4.69
C GLU A 147 1.16 -11.03 -4.64
N LEU A 148 1.34 -12.34 -4.41
CA LEU A 148 0.24 -13.32 -4.28
C LEU A 148 -0.67 -13.03 -3.07
N ALA A 149 -0.24 -12.28 -2.07
CA ALA A 149 -1.11 -11.82 -0.98
C ALA A 149 -2.22 -10.86 -1.44
N ARG A 150 -2.08 -10.31 -2.65
CA ARG A 150 -3.04 -9.37 -3.28
C ARG A 150 -3.90 -10.04 -4.36
N VAL A 151 -3.78 -11.36 -4.50
CA VAL A 151 -4.54 -12.16 -5.49
C VAL A 151 -5.53 -13.07 -4.75
N PRO A 152 -6.73 -12.58 -4.44
CA PRO A 152 -7.77 -13.41 -3.86
C PRO A 152 -8.28 -14.43 -4.86
N ILE A 153 -8.57 -15.64 -4.37
CA ILE A 153 -8.97 -16.78 -5.19
C ILE A 153 -10.49 -16.81 -5.34
N ALA A 154 -10.94 -16.82 -6.58
CA ALA A 154 -12.33 -17.01 -6.94
C ALA A 154 -12.68 -18.49 -7.12
N ARG A 155 -13.95 -18.82 -7.00
CA ARG A 155 -14.48 -20.13 -7.37
C ARG A 155 -14.35 -20.38 -8.87
N GLN A 156 -13.96 -21.58 -9.26
CA GLN A 156 -13.86 -21.96 -10.67
C GLN A 156 -15.18 -21.68 -11.41
N GLY A 157 -15.12 -20.85 -12.48
CA GLY A 157 -16.27 -20.45 -13.27
C GLY A 157 -17.17 -19.36 -12.66
N HIS A 158 -16.87 -18.88 -11.44
CA HIS A 158 -17.66 -17.88 -10.71
C HIS A 158 -16.75 -16.76 -10.19
N PRO A 159 -16.41 -15.76 -11.02
CA PRO A 159 -15.49 -14.69 -10.65
C PRO A 159 -16.04 -13.75 -9.57
N ASP A 160 -17.31 -13.87 -9.22
CA ASP A 160 -18.01 -13.13 -8.17
C ASP A 160 -18.03 -13.85 -6.79
N GLN A 161 -17.51 -15.09 -6.71
CA GLN A 161 -17.58 -15.91 -5.50
C GLN A 161 -16.20 -16.12 -4.88
N GLY A 162 -16.01 -15.62 -3.67
CA GLY A 162 -14.82 -15.84 -2.85
C GLY A 162 -15.12 -16.64 -1.57
N SER A 163 -14.05 -17.04 -0.89
CA SER A 163 -14.11 -17.86 0.33
C SER A 163 -13.94 -17.07 1.62
N GLY A 164 -13.84 -15.73 1.57
CA GLY A 164 -13.45 -14.88 2.68
C GLY A 164 -14.41 -14.88 3.89
N PRO A 165 -14.04 -14.16 4.97
CA PRO A 165 -14.71 -14.19 6.25
C PRO A 165 -16.06 -13.46 6.29
N PHE A 166 -16.43 -12.74 5.24
CA PHE A 166 -17.69 -11.99 5.18
C PHE A 166 -18.49 -12.30 3.92
N LEU A 167 -19.81 -12.26 4.03
CA LEU A 167 -20.77 -12.38 2.94
C LEU A 167 -21.22 -11.00 2.48
N LEU A 168 -21.15 -10.73 1.20
CA LEU A 168 -21.51 -9.45 0.60
C LEU A 168 -22.99 -9.40 0.23
N HIS A 169 -23.64 -8.28 0.59
CA HIS A 169 -25.01 -7.95 0.22
C HIS A 169 -25.10 -6.53 -0.33
N ARG A 170 -25.82 -6.36 -1.43
CA ARG A 170 -26.13 -5.04 -1.96
C ARG A 170 -27.38 -4.50 -1.25
N GLU A 171 -27.28 -3.27 -0.76
CA GLU A 171 -28.41 -2.51 -0.20
C GLU A 171 -28.59 -1.19 -1.00
N PRO A 172 -29.75 -0.56 -0.94
CA PRO A 172 -29.90 0.79 -1.47
C PRO A 172 -28.91 1.76 -0.81
N GLY A 173 -27.98 2.33 -1.61
CA GLY A 173 -26.97 3.27 -1.12
C GLY A 173 -25.86 2.70 -0.25
N ALA A 174 -25.71 1.37 -0.17
CA ALA A 174 -24.67 0.75 0.62
C ALA A 174 -24.30 -0.67 0.17
N TRP A 175 -23.14 -1.13 0.65
CA TRP A 175 -22.72 -2.52 0.62
C TRP A 175 -22.62 -3.03 2.05
N ARG A 176 -23.31 -4.12 2.36
CA ARG A 176 -23.30 -4.76 3.68
C ARG A 176 -22.53 -6.07 3.62
N LEU A 177 -21.73 -6.31 4.63
CA LEU A 177 -20.95 -7.54 4.81
C LEU A 177 -21.33 -8.17 6.14
N ASP A 178 -21.82 -9.39 6.11
CA ASP A 178 -22.16 -10.16 7.29
C ASP A 178 -21.09 -11.22 7.57
N ARG A 179 -20.73 -11.37 8.85
CA ARG A 179 -19.82 -12.43 9.30
C ARG A 179 -20.33 -13.80 8.94
N ARG A 180 -19.42 -14.67 8.51
CA ARG A 180 -19.67 -16.10 8.34
C ARG A 180 -18.66 -16.93 9.12
N ASP A 181 -18.93 -18.23 9.25
CA ASP A 181 -17.94 -19.18 9.77
C ASP A 181 -16.75 -19.26 8.82
N HIS A 182 -15.55 -19.06 9.36
CA HIS A 182 -14.32 -18.96 8.60
C HIS A 182 -13.10 -19.27 9.48
N PHE A 183 -12.02 -19.80 8.89
CA PHE A 183 -10.79 -20.16 9.62
C PHE A 183 -10.08 -18.95 10.28
N LEU A 184 -10.37 -17.71 9.90
CA LEU A 184 -9.89 -16.51 10.59
C LEU A 184 -10.72 -16.12 11.82
N HIS A 185 -11.82 -16.81 12.07
CA HIS A 185 -12.72 -16.57 13.22
C HIS A 185 -13.04 -15.10 13.45
N PRO A 186 -13.72 -14.41 12.48
CA PRO A 186 -13.94 -12.97 12.56
C PRO A 186 -14.74 -12.60 13.82
N SER A 187 -14.25 -11.58 14.55
CA SER A 187 -14.87 -11.12 15.80
C SER A 187 -16.02 -10.15 15.57
N LEU A 188 -15.96 -9.33 14.52
CA LEU A 188 -17.01 -8.38 14.16
C LEU A 188 -18.25 -9.11 13.61
N PRO A 189 -19.47 -8.65 13.90
CA PRO A 189 -20.68 -9.17 13.28
C PRO A 189 -20.76 -8.83 11.77
N GLY A 190 -20.06 -7.79 11.32
CA GLY A 190 -19.98 -7.37 9.94
C GLY A 190 -19.52 -5.93 9.76
N LEU A 191 -19.53 -5.50 8.50
CA LEU A 191 -19.21 -4.14 8.08
C LEU A 191 -20.35 -3.61 7.19
N ARG A 192 -20.40 -2.29 7.03
CA ARG A 192 -21.28 -1.63 6.07
C ARG A 192 -20.57 -0.45 5.46
N PHE A 193 -20.52 -0.39 4.14
CA PHE A 193 -19.94 0.70 3.38
C PHE A 193 -21.05 1.53 2.74
N ARG A 194 -21.21 2.77 3.20
CA ARG A 194 -22.17 3.73 2.66
C ARG A 194 -21.63 4.35 1.39
N LEU A 195 -22.45 4.49 0.36
CA LEU A 195 -22.08 5.23 -0.86
C LEU A 195 -22.30 6.72 -0.62
N LEU A 196 -21.22 7.49 -0.53
CA LEU A 196 -21.23 8.89 -0.10
C LEU A 196 -20.97 9.88 -1.25
N GLY A 197 -20.49 9.40 -2.38
CA GLY A 197 -20.27 10.18 -3.60
C GLY A 197 -18.99 11.00 -3.62
N ASP A 198 -18.54 11.56 -2.50
CA ASP A 198 -17.28 12.31 -2.42
C ASP A 198 -16.70 12.38 -1.00
N SER A 199 -15.47 12.88 -0.88
CA SER A 199 -14.77 13.02 0.39
C SER A 199 -15.36 14.09 1.33
N GLN A 200 -16.11 15.05 0.81
CA GLN A 200 -16.78 16.04 1.63
C GLN A 200 -18.01 15.44 2.33
N ALA A 201 -18.77 14.60 1.62
CA ALA A 201 -19.88 13.84 2.18
C ALA A 201 -19.39 12.85 3.24
N GLU A 202 -18.24 12.17 3.01
CA GLU A 202 -17.59 11.33 4.00
C GLU A 202 -17.21 12.11 5.26
N TYR A 203 -16.62 13.29 5.11
CA TYR A 203 -16.29 14.17 6.22
C TYR A 203 -17.52 14.58 7.03
N GLN A 204 -18.61 14.95 6.36
CA GLN A 204 -19.88 15.28 7.03
C GLN A 204 -20.47 14.09 7.78
N ALA A 205 -20.37 12.89 7.20
CA ALA A 205 -20.83 11.66 7.84
C ALA A 205 -20.00 11.32 9.09
N LEU A 206 -18.68 11.56 9.07
CA LEU A 206 -17.81 11.45 10.24
C LEU A 206 -18.21 12.45 11.34
N LEU A 207 -18.42 13.72 11.00
CA LEU A 207 -18.83 14.75 11.96
C LEU A 207 -20.18 14.42 12.62
N LYS A 208 -21.10 13.79 11.91
CA LYS A 208 -22.41 13.34 12.41
C LYS A 208 -22.35 12.01 13.19
N GLY A 209 -21.17 11.37 13.27
CA GLY A 209 -21.03 10.06 13.90
C GLY A 209 -21.71 8.92 13.14
N TRP A 210 -21.95 9.07 11.84
CA TRP A 210 -22.57 8.04 11.01
C TRP A 210 -21.58 6.97 10.56
N LEU A 211 -20.29 7.25 10.62
CA LEU A 211 -19.22 6.34 10.29
C LEU A 211 -18.42 5.96 11.53
N SER A 212 -17.96 4.75 11.59
CA SER A 212 -17.06 4.24 12.63
C SER A 212 -15.60 4.63 12.36
N LEU A 213 -15.28 4.84 11.08
CA LEU A 213 -13.97 5.27 10.62
C LEU A 213 -14.10 5.93 9.24
N GLY A 214 -13.07 6.67 8.84
CA GLY A 214 -12.99 7.29 7.52
C GLY A 214 -11.81 8.23 7.41
N GLN A 215 -11.55 8.75 6.21
CA GLN A 215 -10.43 9.64 5.93
C GLN A 215 -10.94 11.07 5.71
N PRO A 216 -10.75 12.00 6.68
CA PRO A 216 -11.10 13.39 6.47
C PRO A 216 -10.22 14.01 5.38
N PRO A 217 -10.74 14.97 4.57
CA PRO A 217 -9.93 15.66 3.56
C PRO A 217 -8.71 16.33 4.21
N ALA A 218 -7.55 16.24 3.54
CA ALA A 218 -6.28 16.76 4.07
C ALA A 218 -6.33 18.24 4.49
N ARG A 219 -7.12 19.06 3.78
CA ARG A 219 -7.33 20.49 4.08
C ARG A 219 -8.19 20.75 5.33
N LEU A 220 -8.90 19.72 5.82
CA LEU A 220 -9.84 19.80 6.95
C LEU A 220 -9.36 18.96 8.14
N LEU A 221 -8.08 18.62 8.21
CA LEU A 221 -7.45 17.87 9.30
C LEU A 221 -7.38 18.73 10.59
N ALA A 222 -8.55 19.20 11.04
CA ALA A 222 -8.72 19.67 12.41
C ALA A 222 -8.60 18.49 13.38
N ALA A 223 -8.50 18.77 14.68
CA ALA A 223 -8.61 17.73 15.69
C ALA A 223 -9.90 16.92 15.47
N PRO A 224 -9.85 15.58 15.57
CA PRO A 224 -11.05 14.78 15.42
C PRO A 224 -12.08 15.10 16.51
N PRO A 225 -13.37 14.92 16.24
CA PRO A 225 -14.39 14.97 17.29
C PRO A 225 -14.03 14.03 18.45
N PRO A 226 -14.47 14.31 19.70
CA PRO A 226 -14.07 13.54 20.88
C PRO A 226 -14.33 12.02 20.79
N ALA A 227 -15.30 11.60 19.98
CA ALA A 227 -15.62 10.18 19.77
C ALA A 227 -14.55 9.43 18.96
N TYR A 228 -13.69 10.16 18.25
CA TYR A 228 -12.68 9.55 17.38
C TYR A 228 -11.26 9.68 17.95
N ARG A 229 -10.41 8.77 17.55
CA ARG A 229 -8.95 8.85 17.65
C ARG A 229 -8.34 8.94 16.27
N VAL A 230 -7.13 9.46 16.18
CA VAL A 230 -6.35 9.45 14.94
C VAL A 230 -5.62 8.11 14.81
N LEU A 231 -5.73 7.50 13.64
CA LEU A 231 -4.90 6.40 13.20
C LEU A 231 -4.08 6.89 11.99
N VAL A 232 -2.76 6.86 12.13
CA VAL A 232 -1.85 7.25 11.05
C VAL A 232 -1.44 6.00 10.29
N GLN A 233 -1.63 6.02 8.98
CA GLN A 233 -1.18 4.96 8.07
C GLN A 233 -0.12 5.51 7.12
N PRO A 234 1.16 5.11 7.27
CA PRO A 234 2.18 5.46 6.30
C PRO A 234 1.81 4.96 4.90
N LYS A 235 2.05 5.79 3.88
CA LYS A 235 1.86 5.44 2.47
C LYS A 235 3.21 5.15 1.83
N PRO A 236 3.27 4.23 0.87
CA PRO A 236 4.49 3.98 0.10
C PRO A 236 4.72 5.05 -0.98
N TYR A 237 4.46 6.31 -0.65
CA TYR A 237 4.62 7.46 -1.53
C TYR A 237 5.61 8.44 -0.91
N GLN A 238 6.54 8.92 -1.74
CA GLN A 238 7.52 9.93 -1.34
C GLN A 238 7.57 11.04 -2.37
N LEU A 239 7.68 12.29 -1.94
CA LEU A 239 8.13 13.37 -2.79
C LEU A 239 9.64 13.30 -2.89
N VAL A 240 10.17 13.15 -4.10
CA VAL A 240 11.58 12.85 -4.33
C VAL A 240 12.17 13.82 -5.34
N VAL A 241 13.34 14.37 -5.04
CA VAL A 241 14.22 15.01 -6.04
C VAL A 241 15.12 13.96 -6.63
N TRP A 242 15.04 13.81 -7.94
CA TRP A 242 15.84 12.89 -8.73
C TRP A 242 16.95 13.68 -9.42
N SER A 243 18.16 13.16 -9.40
CA SER A 243 19.30 13.72 -10.13
C SER A 243 19.74 12.74 -11.19
N ARG A 244 19.94 13.21 -12.41
CA ARG A 244 20.63 12.43 -13.43
C ARG A 244 22.04 12.12 -12.99
N ALA A 245 22.52 10.91 -13.25
CA ALA A 245 23.85 10.46 -12.85
C ALA A 245 24.95 11.44 -13.34
N GLY A 246 25.78 11.88 -12.39
CA GLY A 246 26.88 12.77 -12.64
C GLY A 246 26.52 14.26 -12.78
N VAL A 247 25.25 14.67 -12.59
CA VAL A 247 24.85 16.08 -12.77
C VAL A 247 24.91 16.88 -11.49
N ALA A 248 24.31 16.37 -10.39
CA ALA A 248 24.33 17.10 -9.12
C ALA A 248 24.45 16.12 -7.94
N PRO A 249 25.31 16.43 -6.95
CA PRO A 249 25.47 15.64 -5.76
C PRO A 249 24.29 15.89 -4.79
N LEU A 250 23.31 14.99 -4.76
CA LEU A 250 22.13 15.12 -3.89
C LEU A 250 22.48 15.15 -2.40
N GLN A 251 23.65 14.67 -2.01
CA GLN A 251 24.18 14.72 -0.63
C GLN A 251 24.22 16.13 -0.06
N ALA A 252 24.50 17.12 -0.89
CA ALA A 252 24.49 18.51 -0.46
C ALA A 252 23.09 19.02 -0.13
N LEU A 253 22.06 18.45 -0.78
CA LEU A 253 20.65 18.76 -0.52
C LEU A 253 20.09 18.06 0.70
N GLU A 254 20.69 16.96 1.12
CA GLU A 254 20.24 16.14 2.28
C GLU A 254 20.10 17.00 3.54
N ARG A 255 21.08 17.84 3.83
CA ARG A 255 21.07 18.72 4.99
C ARG A 255 19.94 19.75 4.96
N TRP A 256 19.45 20.12 3.77
CA TRP A 256 18.36 21.08 3.63
C TRP A 256 17.00 20.47 3.88
N ARG A 257 16.88 19.15 3.74
CA ARG A 257 15.62 18.42 3.88
C ARG A 257 14.91 18.72 5.21
N ALA A 258 15.63 18.61 6.32
CA ALA A 258 15.06 18.83 7.65
C ALA A 258 14.72 20.29 7.93
N GLU A 259 15.51 21.23 7.34
CA GLU A 259 15.38 22.68 7.58
C GLU A 259 14.35 23.34 6.63
N ALA A 260 14.21 22.81 5.41
CA ALA A 260 13.35 23.41 4.38
C ALA A 260 11.85 23.10 4.59
N PHE A 261 11.52 22.06 5.35
CA PHE A 261 10.15 21.55 5.46
C PHE A 261 9.62 21.57 6.91
N PRO A 262 9.32 22.75 7.45
CA PRO A 262 8.71 22.85 8.76
C PRO A 262 7.31 22.21 8.73
N PRO A 263 6.83 21.65 9.85
CA PRO A 263 5.57 20.89 9.89
C PRO A 263 4.34 21.64 9.37
N HIS A 264 4.32 22.97 9.49
CA HIS A 264 3.19 23.79 9.01
C HIS A 264 3.07 23.83 7.47
N LEU A 265 4.14 23.58 6.73
CA LEU A 265 4.10 23.48 5.26
C LEU A 265 3.61 22.11 4.79
N LEU A 266 3.83 21.06 5.60
CA LEU A 266 3.54 19.69 5.20
C LEU A 266 2.09 19.28 5.51
N GLY A 267 1.49 19.90 6.54
CA GLY A 267 0.20 19.43 7.05
C GLY A 267 0.28 18.04 7.70
N ALA A 268 -0.85 17.53 8.16
CA ALA A 268 -0.90 16.25 8.88
C ALA A 268 -0.72 15.01 7.97
N GLY A 269 -0.95 15.15 6.65
CA GLY A 269 -0.83 14.05 5.68
C GLY A 269 0.59 13.81 5.15
N ALA A 270 1.59 14.52 5.68
CA ALA A 270 2.96 14.42 5.21
C ALA A 270 3.95 14.71 6.34
N ARG A 271 5.16 14.16 6.23
CA ARG A 271 6.26 14.42 7.16
C ARG A 271 7.60 14.46 6.40
N PRO A 272 8.63 15.12 6.95
CA PRO A 272 9.97 15.01 6.37
C PRO A 272 10.39 13.54 6.26
N SER A 273 10.92 13.15 5.11
CA SER A 273 11.40 11.79 4.92
C SER A 273 12.60 11.50 5.83
N ARG A 274 12.63 10.32 6.43
CA ARG A 274 13.72 9.90 7.33
C ARG A 274 14.77 9.04 6.65
N GLY A 275 14.47 8.51 5.48
CA GLY A 275 15.35 7.58 4.79
C GLY A 275 15.20 7.65 3.28
N LEU A 276 16.05 6.90 2.60
CA LEU A 276 16.07 6.81 1.14
C LEU A 276 14.91 6.01 0.56
N LEU A 277 14.36 5.08 1.35
CA LEU A 277 13.24 4.23 0.97
C LEU A 277 12.07 4.42 1.94
N PRO A 278 10.81 4.22 1.49
CA PRO A 278 9.64 4.43 2.31
C PRO A 278 9.60 3.48 3.53
N GLU A 279 9.46 4.02 4.73
CA GLU A 279 9.22 3.22 5.95
C GLU A 279 7.94 2.37 5.84
N ALA A 280 6.97 2.83 5.05
CA ALA A 280 5.73 2.08 4.77
C ALA A 280 5.96 0.71 4.15
N LEU A 281 7.10 0.49 3.51
CA LEU A 281 7.52 -0.78 2.92
C LEU A 281 8.35 -1.67 3.87
N GLY A 282 8.50 -1.26 5.14
CA GLY A 282 9.25 -2.01 6.15
C GLY A 282 10.75 -1.68 6.17
N PHE A 283 11.19 -0.63 5.47
CA PHE A 283 12.58 -0.21 5.51
C PHE A 283 12.88 0.63 6.76
N ALA A 284 14.00 0.33 7.42
CA ALA A 284 14.53 1.19 8.47
C ALA A 284 15.08 2.49 7.85
N PRO A 285 15.04 3.62 8.57
CA PRO A 285 15.66 4.86 8.10
C PRO A 285 17.14 4.67 7.77
N CYS A 286 17.52 5.10 6.56
CA CYS A 286 18.90 5.04 6.08
C CYS A 286 19.27 6.40 5.47
N ALA A 287 20.24 7.08 6.07
CA ALA A 287 20.74 8.35 5.57
C ALA A 287 21.72 8.15 4.40
N ILE A 288 21.88 9.17 3.58
CA ILE A 288 22.91 9.22 2.53
C ILE A 288 24.30 9.09 3.18
N GLN A 289 25.11 8.18 2.69
CA GLN A 289 26.45 7.90 3.21
C GLN A 289 27.58 8.44 2.33
N ALA A 290 27.22 8.98 1.16
CA ALA A 290 28.23 9.54 0.26
C ALA A 290 28.86 10.81 0.86
N PRO A 291 30.19 11.03 0.65
CA PRO A 291 30.83 12.24 1.12
C PRO A 291 30.18 13.47 0.48
N PRO A 292 29.97 14.56 1.24
CA PRO A 292 29.37 15.76 0.71
C PRO A 292 30.25 16.36 -0.39
N GLN A 293 29.69 16.45 -1.60
CA GLN A 293 30.32 17.20 -2.70
C GLN A 293 29.63 18.56 -2.82
N PRO A 294 30.34 19.61 -3.11
CA PRO A 294 29.72 20.93 -3.28
C PRO A 294 28.81 20.95 -4.52
N LEU A 295 27.68 21.62 -4.38
CA LEU A 295 26.84 21.94 -5.53
C LEU A 295 27.51 23.03 -6.38
N PRO A 296 27.30 23.06 -7.72
CA PRO A 296 27.86 24.11 -8.58
C PRO A 296 27.29 25.47 -8.15
N LYS A 297 28.21 26.46 -8.04
CA LYS A 297 27.86 27.85 -7.74
C LYS A 297 28.08 28.79 -8.95
N ASP A 298 28.73 28.27 -9.95
CA ASP A 298 29.09 28.94 -11.18
C ASP A 298 28.00 28.92 -12.26
N ARG A 299 26.99 28.08 -12.06
CA ARG A 299 25.84 27.98 -12.95
C ARG A 299 24.58 27.61 -12.20
N PRO A 300 23.37 27.96 -12.72
CA PRO A 300 22.14 27.50 -12.16
C PRO A 300 21.96 25.97 -12.33
N LEU A 301 21.24 25.37 -11.41
CA LEU A 301 20.71 24.02 -11.52
C LEU A 301 19.23 24.09 -11.89
N THR A 302 18.80 23.36 -12.91
CA THR A 302 17.41 23.31 -13.35
C THR A 302 16.69 22.17 -12.68
N LEU A 303 15.56 22.46 -11.99
CA LEU A 303 14.70 21.47 -11.37
C LEU A 303 13.32 21.49 -12.03
N LEU A 304 12.96 20.41 -12.72
CA LEU A 304 11.66 20.23 -13.36
C LEU A 304 10.64 19.70 -12.33
N TYR A 305 9.39 20.15 -12.40
CA TYR A 305 8.28 19.62 -11.61
C TYR A 305 6.94 19.82 -12.33
N ALA A 306 5.91 19.04 -11.94
CA ALA A 306 4.58 19.15 -12.55
C ALA A 306 3.88 20.45 -12.10
N ALA A 307 3.45 21.27 -13.06
CA ALA A 307 2.85 22.59 -12.81
C ALA A 307 1.53 22.54 -12.02
N GLU A 308 0.84 21.41 -12.05
CA GLU A 308 -0.47 21.20 -11.42
C GLU A 308 -0.36 20.88 -9.91
N ASP A 309 0.85 20.72 -9.37
CA ASP A 309 1.15 20.28 -8.02
C ASP A 309 1.43 21.47 -7.07
N GLY A 310 0.41 22.29 -6.84
CA GLY A 310 0.54 23.51 -6.01
C GLY A 310 1.16 23.29 -4.60
N PRO A 311 0.85 22.19 -3.87
CA PRO A 311 1.55 21.86 -2.63
C PRO A 311 3.04 21.58 -2.82
N VAL A 312 3.42 20.87 -3.88
CA VAL A 312 4.82 20.57 -4.22
C VAL A 312 5.56 21.84 -4.54
N GLU A 313 4.98 22.77 -5.32
CA GLU A 313 5.59 24.05 -5.64
C GLU A 313 6.01 24.83 -4.39
N LYS A 314 5.14 24.91 -3.37
CA LYS A 314 5.47 25.60 -2.11
C LYS A 314 6.68 24.99 -1.41
N LEU A 315 6.77 23.66 -1.40
CA LEU A 315 7.94 22.96 -0.85
C LEU A 315 9.21 23.25 -1.65
N LEU A 316 9.11 23.24 -2.98
CA LEU A 316 10.24 23.55 -3.85
C LEU A 316 10.69 25.01 -3.72
N MET A 317 9.77 25.95 -3.52
CA MET A 317 10.14 27.35 -3.22
C MET A 317 10.92 27.47 -1.92
N ALA A 318 10.55 26.73 -0.87
CA ALA A 318 11.32 26.69 0.37
C ALA A 318 12.71 26.10 0.16
N LEU A 319 12.82 25.04 -0.65
CA LEU A 319 14.10 24.43 -1.04
C LEU A 319 14.97 25.44 -1.81
N ARG A 320 14.41 26.16 -2.79
CA ARG A 320 15.10 27.20 -3.55
C ARG A 320 15.62 28.32 -2.64
N GLU A 321 14.82 28.80 -1.74
CA GLU A 321 15.24 29.83 -0.78
C GLU A 321 16.38 29.35 0.11
N ARG A 322 16.36 28.09 0.52
CA ARG A 322 17.46 27.50 1.29
C ARG A 322 18.74 27.39 0.44
N ALA A 323 18.64 26.97 -0.84
CA ALA A 323 19.74 26.94 -1.79
C ALA A 323 20.37 28.31 -1.98
N ARG A 324 19.54 29.35 -2.15
CA ARG A 324 19.96 30.74 -2.31
C ARG A 324 20.82 31.24 -1.15
N ARG A 325 20.50 30.87 0.09
CA ARG A 325 21.30 31.22 1.28
C ARG A 325 22.71 30.66 1.27
N GLU A 326 22.95 29.60 0.52
CA GLU A 326 24.25 28.97 0.35
C GLU A 326 24.94 29.40 -0.96
N GLY A 327 24.35 30.38 -1.66
CA GLY A 327 24.88 30.88 -2.92
C GLY A 327 24.66 29.95 -4.11
N ILE A 328 23.67 29.08 -4.04
CA ILE A 328 23.29 28.13 -5.10
C ILE A 328 22.05 28.65 -5.79
N GLN A 329 22.11 28.78 -7.11
CA GLN A 329 20.97 29.15 -7.93
C GLN A 329 20.21 27.87 -8.33
N LEU A 330 18.96 27.74 -7.89
CA LEU A 330 18.07 26.67 -8.25
C LEU A 330 16.89 27.22 -9.05
N ASP A 331 16.84 26.93 -10.35
CA ASP A 331 15.80 27.38 -11.26
C ASP A 331 14.67 26.34 -11.27
N LEU A 332 13.52 26.69 -10.70
CA LEU A 332 12.32 25.87 -10.69
C LEU A 332 11.57 26.04 -12.01
N VAL A 333 11.42 24.97 -12.77
CA VAL A 333 10.78 24.98 -14.09
C VAL A 333 9.52 24.11 -14.06
N PRO A 334 8.33 24.73 -13.95
CA PRO A 334 7.08 24.02 -14.05
C PRO A 334 6.84 23.53 -15.49
N VAL A 335 6.43 22.29 -15.63
CA VAL A 335 6.07 21.67 -16.92
C VAL A 335 4.78 20.86 -16.76
N ASP A 336 4.07 20.61 -17.86
CA ASP A 336 2.94 19.68 -17.78
C ASP A 336 3.40 18.25 -17.50
N GLN A 337 2.50 17.43 -16.97
CA GLN A 337 2.83 16.06 -16.55
C GLN A 337 3.36 15.19 -17.70
N ALA A 338 2.82 15.34 -18.91
CA ALA A 338 3.25 14.56 -20.06
C ALA A 338 4.69 14.93 -20.48
N LEU A 339 5.02 16.24 -20.48
CA LEU A 339 6.35 16.74 -20.77
C LEU A 339 7.35 16.32 -19.70
N LEU A 340 6.96 16.33 -18.40
CA LEU A 340 7.80 15.84 -17.31
C LEU A 340 8.19 14.39 -17.57
N VAL A 341 7.22 13.53 -17.82
CA VAL A 341 7.45 12.09 -18.10
C VAL A 341 8.36 11.91 -19.32
N ALA A 342 8.09 12.62 -20.41
CA ALA A 342 8.91 12.53 -21.62
C ALA A 342 10.38 12.98 -21.38
N ARG A 343 10.61 14.02 -20.57
CA ARG A 343 11.94 14.49 -20.17
C ARG A 343 12.66 13.46 -19.30
N LEU A 344 11.95 12.84 -18.35
CA LEU A 344 12.50 11.79 -17.51
C LEU A 344 12.92 10.58 -18.35
N GLN A 345 12.04 10.06 -19.20
CA GLN A 345 12.32 8.91 -20.06
C GLN A 345 13.45 9.16 -21.05
N SER A 346 13.57 10.37 -21.60
CA SER A 346 14.64 10.73 -22.52
C SER A 346 15.95 11.15 -21.84
N GLY A 347 15.99 11.20 -20.49
CA GLY A 347 17.14 11.67 -19.73
C GLY A 347 17.48 13.15 -19.94
N ARG A 348 16.51 13.96 -20.40
CA ARG A 348 16.68 15.40 -20.69
C ARG A 348 16.30 16.26 -19.50
N PHE A 349 16.95 16.03 -18.36
CA PHE A 349 16.77 16.80 -17.13
C PHE A 349 18.07 16.82 -16.34
N GLU A 350 18.27 17.81 -15.48
CA GLU A 350 19.32 17.83 -14.46
C GLU A 350 18.79 17.31 -13.15
N LEU A 351 17.79 18.01 -12.61
CA LEU A 351 17.00 17.60 -11.46
C LEU A 351 15.52 17.55 -11.84
N ALA A 352 14.79 16.63 -11.24
CA ALA A 352 13.33 16.56 -11.37
C ALA A 352 12.73 16.23 -10.03
N CYS A 353 11.56 16.81 -9.72
CA CYS A 353 10.81 16.51 -8.51
C CYS A 353 9.44 15.98 -8.85
N PHE A 354 9.12 14.80 -8.34
CA PHE A 354 7.79 14.20 -8.46
C PHE A 354 7.53 13.20 -7.33
N ILE A 355 6.28 12.83 -7.18
CA ILE A 355 5.86 11.82 -6.20
C ILE A 355 6.20 10.43 -6.74
N ALA A 356 7.18 9.78 -6.13
CA ALA A 356 7.44 8.37 -6.34
C ALA A 356 6.36 7.56 -5.63
N ALA A 357 5.57 6.83 -6.40
CA ALA A 357 4.56 5.92 -5.91
C ALA A 357 5.10 4.49 -6.01
N PHE A 358 5.33 3.87 -4.87
CA PHE A 358 5.75 2.47 -4.82
C PHE A 358 4.52 1.59 -4.63
N GLU A 359 4.53 0.40 -5.22
CA GLU A 359 3.57 -0.62 -4.86
C GLU A 359 3.74 -0.98 -3.37
N PRO A 360 2.71 -1.47 -2.68
CA PRO A 360 2.81 -1.81 -1.25
C PRO A 360 3.61 -3.10 -1.02
N ASP A 361 4.72 -3.23 -1.70
CA ASP A 361 5.72 -4.27 -1.55
C ASP A 361 7.14 -3.70 -1.70
N PRO A 362 8.12 -4.19 -0.94
CA PRO A 362 9.49 -3.65 -0.95
C PRO A 362 10.23 -3.88 -2.27
N TRP A 363 9.79 -4.83 -3.10
CA TRP A 363 10.40 -5.15 -4.38
C TRP A 363 10.19 -4.05 -5.43
N SER A 364 9.15 -3.23 -5.26
CA SER A 364 8.85 -2.10 -6.14
C SER A 364 9.97 -1.06 -6.19
N VAL A 365 10.82 -0.99 -5.16
CA VAL A 365 11.98 -0.09 -5.16
C VAL A 365 13.02 -0.46 -6.24
N LEU A 366 13.06 -1.73 -6.66
CA LEU A 366 13.98 -2.19 -7.71
C LEU A 366 13.65 -1.59 -9.07
N GLU A 367 12.40 -1.20 -9.31
CA GLU A 367 12.02 -0.49 -10.55
C GLU A 367 12.76 0.84 -10.73
N TYR A 368 13.17 1.46 -9.61
CA TYR A 368 13.96 2.69 -9.59
C TYR A 368 15.47 2.44 -9.57
N MET A 369 15.92 1.23 -9.24
CA MET A 369 17.34 0.93 -9.03
C MET A 369 17.94 0.05 -10.13
N GLU A 370 17.19 -0.90 -10.68
CA GLU A 370 17.70 -1.78 -11.73
C GLU A 370 17.99 -0.98 -13.01
N PRO A 371 19.09 -1.27 -13.73
CA PRO A 371 19.42 -0.54 -14.98
C PRO A 371 18.35 -0.61 -16.06
N SER A 372 17.57 -1.69 -16.09
CA SER A 372 16.40 -1.89 -16.96
C SER A 372 15.08 -1.51 -16.30
N GLY A 373 15.09 -1.04 -15.06
CA GLY A 373 13.90 -0.67 -14.33
C GLY A 373 13.15 0.49 -14.99
N PRO A 374 11.83 0.39 -15.17
CA PRO A 374 11.04 1.37 -15.91
C PRO A 374 11.05 2.77 -15.26
N MET A 375 11.38 2.84 -13.97
CA MET A 375 11.45 4.08 -13.20
C MET A 375 12.89 4.54 -12.92
N ASN A 376 13.91 3.87 -13.45
CA ASN A 376 15.30 4.28 -13.28
C ASN A 376 15.67 5.43 -14.27
N PHE A 377 15.00 6.56 -14.12
CA PHE A 377 15.26 7.76 -14.93
C PHE A 377 16.63 8.38 -14.69
N THR A 378 17.26 8.10 -13.55
CA THR A 378 18.55 8.67 -13.15
C THR A 378 19.71 8.07 -13.92
N GLY A 379 19.55 6.87 -14.48
CA GLY A 379 20.64 6.08 -15.06
C GLY A 379 21.58 5.50 -14.00
N TRP A 380 21.14 5.41 -12.75
CA TRP A 380 21.90 4.81 -11.66
C TRP A 380 22.27 3.35 -11.96
N LYS A 381 23.51 2.99 -11.65
CA LYS A 381 24.04 1.63 -11.88
C LYS A 381 25.00 1.26 -10.76
N ALA A 382 24.94 -0.01 -10.33
CA ALA A 382 25.92 -0.59 -9.42
C ALA A 382 26.18 -2.05 -9.81
N PRO A 383 27.43 -2.46 -10.03
CA PRO A 383 27.77 -3.85 -10.37
C PRO A 383 27.31 -4.85 -9.31
N GLU A 384 27.28 -4.41 -8.04
CA GLU A 384 26.88 -5.21 -6.90
C GLU A 384 25.37 -5.50 -6.83
N LEU A 385 24.55 -4.78 -7.61
CA LEU A 385 23.09 -4.86 -7.52
C LEU A 385 22.56 -6.25 -7.89
N ALA A 386 22.95 -6.79 -9.04
CA ALA A 386 22.40 -8.05 -9.53
C ALA A 386 22.66 -9.24 -8.58
N PRO A 387 23.89 -9.48 -8.07
CA PRO A 387 24.12 -10.55 -7.08
C PRO A 387 23.42 -10.28 -5.75
N LEU A 388 23.15 -9.03 -5.40
CA LEU A 388 22.41 -8.66 -4.21
C LEU A 388 20.91 -8.97 -4.37
N VAL A 389 20.30 -8.57 -5.50
CA VAL A 389 18.90 -8.88 -5.83
C VAL A 389 18.63 -10.38 -5.80
N ALA A 390 19.57 -11.20 -6.29
CA ALA A 390 19.43 -12.65 -6.25
C ALA A 390 19.34 -13.24 -4.81
N ARG A 391 19.83 -12.50 -3.80
CA ARG A 391 19.78 -12.90 -2.37
C ARG A 391 18.58 -12.35 -1.61
N LEU A 392 17.81 -11.41 -2.19
CA LEU A 392 16.64 -10.84 -1.54
C LEU A 392 15.55 -11.93 -1.35
N ARG A 393 14.99 -12.00 -0.17
CA ARG A 393 13.91 -12.92 0.20
C ARG A 393 12.77 -12.13 0.87
N ALA A 394 12.65 -12.18 2.17
CA ALA A 394 11.65 -11.43 2.92
C ALA A 394 12.16 -10.02 3.31
N PRO A 395 11.29 -9.01 3.41
CA PRO A 395 11.65 -7.70 3.97
C PRO A 395 12.25 -7.81 5.37
N GLY A 396 13.19 -6.91 5.70
CA GLY A 396 13.87 -6.88 7.01
C GLY A 396 15.09 -7.78 7.13
N GLU A 397 15.39 -8.62 6.13
CA GLU A 397 16.61 -9.41 6.09
C GLU A 397 17.86 -8.55 5.79
N ALA A 398 19.04 -9.11 6.12
CA ALA A 398 20.32 -8.43 5.95
C ALA A 398 20.58 -7.92 4.51
N ALA A 399 20.11 -8.66 3.50
CA ALA A 399 20.27 -8.30 2.10
C ALA A 399 19.53 -6.99 1.72
N TRP A 400 18.37 -6.73 2.34
CA TRP A 400 17.65 -5.46 2.14
C TRP A 400 18.38 -4.27 2.76
N ASN A 401 18.99 -4.46 3.93
CA ASN A 401 19.82 -3.43 4.55
C ASN A 401 21.08 -3.17 3.73
N GLU A 402 21.64 -4.21 3.09
CA GLU A 402 22.77 -4.07 2.17
C GLU A 402 22.36 -3.29 0.91
N LEU A 403 21.18 -3.54 0.35
CA LEU A 403 20.61 -2.80 -0.77
C LEU A 403 20.49 -1.29 -0.45
N GLN A 404 19.95 -0.96 0.71
CA GLN A 404 19.85 0.44 1.15
C GLN A 404 21.23 1.09 1.27
N ARG A 405 22.20 0.40 1.87
CA ARG A 405 23.56 0.92 2.00
C ARG A 405 24.26 1.09 0.65
N LEU A 406 23.99 0.17 -0.30
CA LEU A 406 24.50 0.29 -1.66
C LEU A 406 23.96 1.57 -2.34
N TRP A 407 22.65 1.80 -2.24
CA TRP A 407 22.07 3.03 -2.80
C TRP A 407 22.52 4.29 -2.05
N ALA A 408 22.68 4.23 -0.73
CA ALA A 408 23.10 5.36 0.09
C ALA A 408 24.50 5.91 -0.26
N ARG A 409 25.36 5.12 -0.90
CA ARG A 409 26.71 5.55 -1.30
C ARG A 409 26.72 6.54 -2.46
N ALA A 410 25.75 6.44 -3.38
CA ALA A 410 25.65 7.31 -4.55
C ALA A 410 24.18 7.38 -5.05
N PRO A 411 23.27 7.95 -4.24
CA PRO A 411 21.85 7.92 -4.60
C PRO A 411 21.58 8.87 -5.77
N GLY A 412 20.81 8.38 -6.75
CA GLY A 412 20.20 9.22 -7.78
C GLY A 412 18.92 9.93 -7.30
N ALA A 413 18.54 9.71 -6.05
CA ALA A 413 17.27 10.16 -5.48
C ALA A 413 17.47 10.74 -4.08
N LEU A 414 16.78 11.84 -3.79
CA LEU A 414 16.68 12.42 -2.45
C LEU A 414 15.20 12.54 -2.08
N PRO A 415 14.66 11.65 -1.25
CA PRO A 415 13.33 11.79 -0.71
C PRO A 415 13.24 13.02 0.21
N LEU A 416 12.25 13.86 -0.05
CA LEU A 416 11.99 15.07 0.73
C LEU A 416 10.90 14.84 1.77
N VAL A 417 9.81 14.17 1.36
CA VAL A 417 8.59 14.02 2.14
C VAL A 417 8.04 12.62 2.00
N ASP A 418 7.67 12.02 3.13
CA ASP A 418 6.87 10.80 3.19
C ASP A 418 5.39 11.16 3.36
N PHE A 419 4.52 10.53 2.57
CA PHE A 419 3.08 10.71 2.70
C PHE A 419 2.45 9.70 3.65
N GLN A 420 1.36 10.11 4.28
CA GLN A 420 0.57 9.28 5.20
C GLN A 420 -0.91 9.58 5.07
N SER A 421 -1.76 8.58 5.28
CA SER A 421 -3.19 8.78 5.48
C SER A 421 -3.46 9.03 6.95
N ILE A 422 -4.33 9.98 7.20
CA ILE A 422 -4.89 10.27 8.53
C ILE A 422 -6.30 9.72 8.54
N LEU A 423 -6.55 8.76 9.38
CA LEU A 423 -7.87 8.16 9.56
C LEU A 423 -8.44 8.58 10.91
N TRP A 424 -9.69 8.93 10.93
CA TRP A 424 -10.45 9.05 12.17
C TRP A 424 -11.15 7.73 12.44
N VAL A 425 -10.94 7.16 13.60
CA VAL A 425 -11.47 5.86 14.00
C VAL A 425 -12.18 6.00 15.33
N ASP A 426 -13.41 5.50 15.44
CA ASP A 426 -14.16 5.49 16.72
C ASP A 426 -13.26 4.91 17.83
N ARG A 427 -13.18 5.61 18.96
CA ARG A 427 -12.29 5.23 20.07
C ARG A 427 -12.55 3.82 20.60
N ARG A 428 -13.78 3.35 20.47
CA ARG A 428 -14.19 2.00 20.89
C ARG A 428 -13.78 0.91 19.89
N LEU A 429 -13.50 1.28 18.61
CA LEU A 429 -13.08 0.31 17.60
C LEU A 429 -11.58 0.04 17.69
N GLN A 430 -11.22 -1.19 18.03
CA GLN A 430 -9.85 -1.68 18.00
C GLN A 430 -9.50 -2.16 16.58
N ALA A 431 -9.21 -1.20 15.71
CA ALA A 431 -8.76 -1.45 14.35
C ALA A 431 -7.24 -1.36 14.27
N THR A 432 -6.62 -2.25 13.48
CA THR A 432 -5.19 -2.29 13.19
C THR A 432 -4.94 -2.05 11.71
N THR A 433 -3.80 -1.49 11.38
CA THR A 433 -3.34 -1.30 9.99
C THR A 433 -1.95 -1.87 9.80
N GLY A 434 -1.52 -2.06 8.57
CA GLY A 434 -0.20 -2.55 8.21
C GLY A 434 0.22 -2.08 6.81
N PRO A 435 1.28 -2.66 6.23
CA PRO A 435 1.81 -2.23 4.94
C PRO A 435 0.80 -2.24 3.79
N LEU A 436 -0.09 -3.23 3.77
CA LEU A 436 -1.16 -3.31 2.77
C LEU A 436 -2.37 -2.44 3.10
N GLY A 437 -2.30 -1.64 4.17
CA GLY A 437 -3.40 -0.79 4.61
C GLY A 437 -4.38 -1.48 5.56
N LEU A 438 -5.50 -0.80 5.79
CA LEU A 438 -6.46 -1.15 6.83
C LEU A 438 -7.19 -2.47 6.56
N TYR A 439 -7.59 -2.72 5.31
CA TYR A 439 -8.45 -3.84 4.93
C TYR A 439 -7.70 -5.05 4.36
N LEU A 440 -6.56 -4.83 3.71
CA LEU A 440 -5.80 -5.88 3.03
C LEU A 440 -4.76 -6.55 3.93
N THR A 441 -4.46 -5.94 5.09
CA THR A 441 -3.58 -6.54 6.10
C THR A 441 -4.26 -7.72 6.77
N THR A 442 -3.56 -8.84 6.98
CA THR A 442 -4.11 -10.05 7.62
C THR A 442 -3.84 -10.03 9.12
N PRO A 443 -4.81 -10.33 9.97
CA PRO A 443 -6.19 -10.73 9.67
C PRO A 443 -7.14 -9.57 9.35
N GLY A 444 -6.72 -8.30 9.38
CA GLY A 444 -7.53 -7.12 9.07
C GLY A 444 -8.82 -7.07 9.88
N PRO A 445 -9.95 -6.70 9.26
CA PRO A 445 -11.23 -6.58 9.95
C PRO A 445 -11.71 -7.85 10.65
N ALA A 446 -11.21 -9.03 10.30
CA ALA A 446 -11.53 -10.25 11.01
C ALA A 446 -11.05 -10.23 12.48
N SER A 447 -10.00 -9.47 12.80
CA SER A 447 -9.47 -9.33 14.17
C SER A 447 -9.98 -8.10 14.90
N TRP A 448 -10.72 -7.21 14.25
CA TRP A 448 -11.18 -5.98 14.89
C TRP A 448 -12.26 -6.26 15.92
N THR A 449 -12.26 -5.50 16.99
CA THR A 449 -13.22 -5.65 18.09
C THR A 449 -13.72 -4.29 18.56
N TRP A 450 -14.91 -4.27 19.14
CA TRP A 450 -15.43 -3.14 19.88
C TRP A 450 -15.08 -3.27 21.35
N THR A 451 -14.52 -2.24 21.95
CA THR A 451 -14.37 -2.12 23.41
C THR A 451 -15.67 -1.56 24.01
N ARG A 452 -15.93 -1.94 25.24
CA ARG A 452 -17.09 -1.45 26.03
C ARG A 452 -16.92 -0.01 26.46
#